data_63c15b2f252cbb8d60a312c101113ba5
#
_entry.id   63c15b2f252cbb8d60a312c101113ba5
#
_cell.length_a   1.000
_cell.length_b   1.000
_cell.length_c   1.000
_cell.angle_alpha   90.00
_cell.angle_beta   90.00
_cell.angle_gamma   90.00
#
_symmetry.space_group_name_H-M   'P 1'
#
loop_
_entity.id
_entity.type
_entity.pdbx_description
1 polymer ?
#
loop_
_entity_poly.entity_id
_entity_poly.type
_entity_poly.pdbx_seq_one_letter_code
_entity_poly.pdbx_strand_id
1 'polypeptide(L)'
;MQWQASRRTLMLGALLAASGLGRISAWAAGAHHAIAMHGEPDWGAGFSHPSYADPAAPKGGQLVQGVLGTFDSLNPFTVKGLPAANIRGYVIESLLARGYDEPFTLYGLLADSVETDAARSTVTFTLNPAARFADGKKVDPDDVIFSWQLLRDKGRPNFRIYYAKVVKAEATAERSVRFDLAGADDRELPLIIGLMPVLARHAIDPDKFEDTTFEPLLGSGPYVVSAVKPGKSVSFKRDPNYWGRELPINHGSWNFDAIRFDYYRDGNTHFEAFKKGLYDVRTETDPGRWQTAYDFPALAQGRVVKEEFPYGLPKGMDGLVFNTRRPIFADMRVREAILNLFDFEWINHNYFFDLYKRTASYFDGCDLSAHGVPANARERELLAPFPDAVRADIMDGSWTPPVSDGSGRDRTGLRRAFALFAAAGYELKGTRLVHAASGRPFAFELLTTTRDQERLALAFVRNLKRAGIDARVRSVDATQFERRRIMFDFDMMQYRWEQSLSPGNEQSFYWGSDAATQEGSRNYMGVKSKAVDAMIAAMLSATSREDFVAATRALDRVLLSGCYVVPLYFPPKQWIARWTRIEHPSQTSLFGYLPETWWHGDAK
;
A
#
# COMPACT_ATOMS: atom_id res chain seq x y z
N MET A 1 71.63 -27.76 -20.95
CA MET A 1 70.85 -27.88 -19.67
C MET A 1 69.42 -27.53 -20.01
N GLN A 2 68.59 -28.57 -20.12
CA GLN A 2 67.16 -28.47 -20.44
C GLN A 2 66.39 -28.15 -19.15
N TRP A 3 65.50 -27.16 -19.22
CA TRP A 3 64.47 -26.96 -18.18
C TRP A 3 63.12 -27.38 -18.78
N GLN A 4 62.57 -28.47 -18.24
CA GLN A 4 61.21 -28.92 -18.47
C GLN A 4 60.27 -28.05 -17.61
N ALA A 5 59.39 -27.29 -18.28
CA ALA A 5 58.26 -26.62 -17.61
C ALA A 5 57.11 -27.61 -17.41
N SER A 6 56.73 -27.83 -16.18
CA SER A 6 55.72 -28.79 -15.74
C SER A 6 54.30 -28.36 -16.17
N ARG A 7 53.54 -29.34 -16.65
CA ARG A 7 52.13 -29.26 -17.12
C ARG A 7 51.08 -28.98 -16.02
N ARG A 8 51.50 -28.47 -14.86
CA ARG A 8 50.57 -28.23 -13.72
C ARG A 8 50.12 -26.79 -13.52
N THR A 9 50.58 -25.83 -14.31
CA THR A 9 50.27 -24.40 -14.14
C THR A 9 49.23 -23.87 -15.15
N LEU A 10 48.65 -24.72 -16.00
CA LEU A 10 47.68 -24.36 -17.02
C LEU A 10 46.22 -24.79 -16.69
N MET A 11 45.96 -25.36 -15.51
CA MET A 11 44.60 -25.74 -15.10
C MET A 11 43.99 -24.92 -13.96
N LEU A 12 44.65 -23.86 -13.50
CA LEU A 12 44.08 -22.94 -12.49
C LEU A 12 43.61 -21.58 -13.06
N GLY A 13 43.72 -21.36 -14.35
CA GLY A 13 43.27 -20.11 -15.01
C GLY A 13 41.89 -20.12 -15.63
N ALA A 14 41.18 -21.26 -15.59
CA ALA A 14 39.87 -21.40 -16.29
C ALA A 14 38.66 -21.53 -15.35
N LEU A 15 38.81 -21.30 -14.05
CA LEU A 15 37.71 -21.48 -13.08
C LEU A 15 37.29 -20.19 -12.37
N LEU A 16 37.69 -19.01 -12.86
CA LEU A 16 37.33 -17.70 -12.29
C LEU A 16 36.60 -16.76 -13.26
N ALA A 17 36.12 -17.27 -14.39
CA ALA A 17 35.33 -16.47 -15.35
C ALA A 17 33.87 -16.96 -15.52
N ALA A 18 33.33 -17.75 -14.59
CA ALA A 18 31.98 -18.31 -14.68
C ALA A 18 31.04 -17.88 -13.54
N SER A 19 31.33 -16.77 -12.85
CA SER A 19 30.45 -16.26 -11.77
C SER A 19 29.85 -14.88 -12.03
N GLY A 20 29.61 -14.52 -13.30
CA GLY A 20 29.05 -13.24 -13.71
C GLY A 20 27.93 -13.31 -14.76
N LEU A 21 27.40 -14.49 -15.07
CA LEU A 21 26.17 -14.61 -15.84
C LEU A 21 25.01 -14.61 -14.85
N GLY A 22 24.41 -13.44 -14.64
CA GLY A 22 23.12 -13.34 -13.99
C GLY A 22 22.19 -14.39 -14.59
N ARG A 23 21.58 -15.21 -13.75
CA ARG A 23 20.53 -16.14 -14.15
C ARG A 23 19.40 -15.30 -14.75
N ILE A 24 19.38 -15.16 -16.06
CA ILE A 24 18.15 -14.82 -16.79
C ILE A 24 17.29 -16.08 -16.62
N SER A 25 16.51 -16.12 -15.54
CA SER A 25 15.39 -17.06 -15.41
C SER A 25 14.38 -16.65 -16.47
N ALA A 26 14.52 -17.18 -17.69
CA ALA A 26 13.39 -17.24 -18.57
C ALA A 26 12.34 -18.10 -17.84
N TRP A 27 11.20 -17.54 -17.48
CA TRP A 27 10.03 -18.29 -17.06
C TRP A 27 9.84 -19.41 -18.10
N ALA A 28 10.09 -20.63 -17.71
CA ALA A 28 9.87 -21.76 -18.60
C ALA A 28 8.38 -21.80 -18.94
N ALA A 29 8.04 -21.90 -20.21
CA ALA A 29 6.65 -22.14 -20.62
C ALA A 29 6.15 -23.39 -19.90
N GLY A 30 5.12 -23.24 -19.03
CA GLY A 30 4.55 -24.33 -18.24
C GLY A 30 3.72 -23.83 -17.07
N ALA A 31 3.01 -24.75 -16.46
CA ALA A 31 2.16 -24.48 -15.31
C ALA A 31 3.01 -24.36 -14.02
N HIS A 32 2.84 -23.26 -13.30
CA HIS A 32 3.55 -22.95 -12.06
C HIS A 32 2.59 -22.89 -10.88
N HIS A 33 3.06 -23.23 -9.66
CA HIS A 33 2.28 -23.16 -8.43
C HIS A 33 2.04 -21.73 -7.93
N ALA A 34 2.74 -20.74 -8.48
CA ALA A 34 2.71 -19.35 -8.07
C ALA A 34 3.09 -18.41 -9.22
N ILE A 35 2.80 -17.12 -9.09
CA ILE A 35 3.17 -16.06 -10.02
C ILE A 35 3.60 -14.81 -9.26
N ALA A 36 4.81 -14.31 -9.52
CA ALA A 36 5.30 -13.03 -9.02
C ALA A 36 5.16 -11.93 -10.08
N MET A 37 4.92 -10.69 -9.67
CA MET A 37 4.92 -9.55 -10.60
C MET A 37 6.30 -9.35 -11.23
N HIS A 38 7.37 -9.46 -10.43
CA HIS A 38 8.77 -9.38 -10.83
C HIS A 38 9.59 -10.45 -10.10
N GLY A 39 10.53 -11.07 -10.78
CA GLY A 39 11.35 -12.14 -10.20
C GLY A 39 10.61 -13.46 -10.05
N GLU A 40 11.08 -14.29 -9.14
CA GLU A 40 10.55 -15.60 -8.81
C GLU A 40 9.84 -15.58 -7.45
N PRO A 41 8.82 -16.42 -7.23
CA PRO A 41 8.20 -16.60 -5.92
C PRO A 41 9.22 -17.08 -4.86
N ASP A 42 9.15 -16.54 -3.65
CA ASP A 42 10.07 -16.89 -2.57
C ASP A 42 9.81 -18.31 -2.04
N TRP A 43 8.56 -18.77 -2.04
CA TRP A 43 8.22 -20.13 -1.62
C TRP A 43 8.17 -21.06 -2.83
N GLY A 44 9.03 -22.09 -2.81
CA GLY A 44 9.04 -23.13 -3.85
C GLY A 44 7.78 -23.99 -3.86
N ALA A 45 7.56 -24.77 -4.90
CA ALA A 45 6.36 -25.61 -5.08
C ALA A 45 6.07 -26.60 -3.93
N GLY A 46 7.08 -26.95 -3.13
CA GLY A 46 6.95 -27.86 -1.99
C GLY A 46 6.84 -27.16 -0.64
N PHE A 47 6.55 -25.85 -0.57
CA PHE A 47 6.39 -25.17 0.71
C PHE A 47 5.25 -25.79 1.54
N SER A 48 5.40 -25.79 2.85
CA SER A 48 4.44 -26.46 3.77
C SER A 48 3.46 -25.48 4.41
N HIS A 49 3.87 -24.23 4.63
CA HIS A 49 3.06 -23.17 5.24
C HIS A 49 3.74 -21.80 5.01
N PRO A 50 3.01 -20.70 5.11
CA PRO A 50 3.60 -19.36 5.15
C PRO A 50 4.50 -19.18 6.38
N SER A 51 5.63 -18.49 6.23
CA SER A 51 6.59 -18.25 7.32
C SER A 51 5.99 -17.47 8.51
N TYR A 52 4.99 -16.65 8.26
CA TYR A 52 4.26 -15.86 9.25
C TYR A 52 3.09 -16.60 9.92
N ALA A 53 2.85 -17.86 9.61
CA ALA A 53 1.80 -18.69 10.19
C ALA A 53 2.41 -19.80 11.05
N ASP A 54 1.73 -20.19 12.13
CA ASP A 54 2.10 -21.35 12.95
C ASP A 54 1.21 -22.54 12.58
N PRO A 55 1.74 -23.57 11.90
CA PRO A 55 0.96 -24.75 11.53
C PRO A 55 0.46 -25.55 12.73
N ALA A 56 1.06 -25.35 13.93
CA ALA A 56 0.62 -25.98 15.17
C ALA A 56 -0.43 -25.15 15.94
N ALA A 57 -0.83 -23.98 15.40
CA ALA A 57 -1.84 -23.13 16.02
C ALA A 57 -3.14 -23.90 16.27
N PRO A 58 -3.68 -23.90 17.52
CA PRO A 58 -4.88 -24.64 17.83
C PRO A 58 -6.10 -24.06 17.12
N LYS A 59 -7.02 -24.95 16.72
CA LYS A 59 -8.28 -24.54 16.11
C LYS A 59 -9.36 -24.48 17.18
N GLY A 60 -10.10 -23.38 17.25
CA GLY A 60 -11.22 -23.25 18.20
C GLY A 60 -11.45 -21.82 18.68
N GLY A 61 -12.46 -21.66 19.51
CA GLY A 61 -12.78 -20.37 20.13
C GLY A 61 -13.37 -19.33 19.18
N GLN A 62 -13.45 -18.11 19.68
CA GLN A 62 -14.04 -16.98 18.96
C GLN A 62 -13.11 -15.77 18.98
N LEU A 63 -13.04 -15.07 17.84
CA LEU A 63 -12.47 -13.74 17.74
C LEU A 63 -13.59 -12.72 17.59
N VAL A 64 -13.60 -11.67 18.43
CA VAL A 64 -14.47 -10.52 18.26
C VAL A 64 -13.64 -9.31 17.87
N GLN A 65 -14.00 -8.65 16.77
CA GLN A 65 -13.35 -7.43 16.30
C GLN A 65 -14.31 -6.25 16.36
N GLY A 66 -13.80 -5.09 16.78
CA GLY A 66 -14.53 -3.85 16.74
C GLY A 66 -14.26 -3.09 15.44
N VAL A 67 -15.31 -2.57 14.82
CA VAL A 67 -15.22 -1.78 13.58
C VAL A 67 -15.92 -0.44 13.77
N LEU A 68 -15.29 0.64 13.31
CA LEU A 68 -15.94 1.97 13.27
C LEU A 68 -16.84 2.08 12.04
N GLY A 69 -18.04 2.62 12.24
CA GLY A 69 -19.00 2.84 11.16
C GLY A 69 -20.23 1.93 11.24
N THR A 70 -20.73 1.52 10.09
CA THR A 70 -21.93 0.69 9.93
C THR A 70 -21.84 -0.09 8.62
N PHE A 71 -22.79 -0.97 8.35
CA PHE A 71 -22.98 -1.63 7.06
C PHE A 71 -24.46 -1.78 6.74
N ASP A 72 -24.81 -1.84 5.47
CA ASP A 72 -26.16 -2.05 4.95
C ASP A 72 -26.22 -3.07 3.80
N SER A 73 -25.10 -3.77 3.53
CA SER A 73 -25.01 -4.81 2.51
C SER A 73 -23.99 -5.89 2.91
N LEU A 74 -24.22 -7.12 2.42
CA LEU A 74 -23.23 -8.20 2.45
C LEU A 74 -22.52 -8.38 1.09
N ASN A 75 -22.87 -7.59 0.08
CA ASN A 75 -22.20 -7.64 -1.21
C ASN A 75 -21.06 -6.60 -1.28
N PRO A 76 -19.77 -7.02 -1.24
CA PRO A 76 -18.64 -6.08 -1.29
C PRO A 76 -18.24 -5.68 -2.72
N PHE A 77 -18.87 -6.24 -3.74
CA PHE A 77 -18.43 -6.15 -5.13
C PHE A 77 -19.09 -5.02 -5.92
N THR A 78 -20.16 -4.43 -5.40
CA THR A 78 -20.95 -3.38 -6.06
C THR A 78 -20.75 -2.01 -5.43
N VAL A 79 -21.17 -0.96 -6.14
CA VAL A 79 -21.06 0.43 -5.66
C VAL A 79 -22.14 0.77 -4.64
N LYS A 80 -23.33 0.18 -4.78
CA LYS A 80 -24.46 0.43 -3.89
C LYS A 80 -24.20 -0.18 -2.51
N GLY A 81 -24.47 0.59 -1.47
CA GLY A 81 -24.38 0.17 -0.08
C GLY A 81 -22.97 0.21 0.52
N LEU A 82 -22.94 0.03 1.84
CA LEU A 82 -21.74 -0.11 2.65
C LEU A 82 -21.57 -1.58 3.03
N PRO A 83 -20.60 -2.30 2.47
CA PRO A 83 -20.47 -3.74 2.72
C PRO A 83 -19.99 -4.03 4.14
N ALA A 84 -20.45 -5.14 4.69
CA ALA A 84 -19.89 -5.70 5.89
C ALA A 84 -18.41 -6.10 5.70
N ALA A 85 -17.63 -6.06 6.80
CA ALA A 85 -16.21 -6.39 6.77
C ALA A 85 -15.97 -7.86 6.38
N ASN A 86 -14.86 -8.10 5.68
CA ASN A 86 -14.24 -9.41 5.45
C ASN A 86 -15.09 -10.48 4.72
N ILE A 87 -16.15 -10.10 4.03
CA ILE A 87 -16.89 -11.05 3.14
C ILE A 87 -15.93 -11.62 2.08
N ARG A 88 -15.14 -10.73 1.44
CA ARG A 88 -14.06 -11.14 0.56
C ARG A 88 -12.89 -11.69 1.39
N GLY A 89 -12.42 -12.88 1.06
CA GLY A 89 -11.35 -13.59 1.75
C GLY A 89 -11.87 -14.59 2.80
N TYR A 90 -12.92 -14.25 3.57
CA TYR A 90 -13.51 -15.21 4.52
C TYR A 90 -14.56 -16.11 3.87
N VAL A 91 -15.40 -15.54 3.01
CA VAL A 91 -16.51 -16.27 2.35
C VAL A 91 -16.20 -16.49 0.87
N ILE A 92 -15.74 -15.45 0.18
CA ILE A 92 -15.47 -15.49 -1.26
C ILE A 92 -13.96 -15.49 -1.49
N GLU A 93 -13.45 -16.55 -2.07
CA GLU A 93 -12.05 -16.69 -2.45
C GLU A 93 -11.77 -16.20 -3.88
N SER A 94 -10.50 -16.08 -4.20
CA SER A 94 -9.97 -15.79 -5.53
C SER A 94 -9.27 -16.99 -6.13
N LEU A 95 -8.90 -16.91 -7.41
CA LEU A 95 -8.17 -18.00 -8.09
C LEU A 95 -6.86 -18.32 -7.39
N LEU A 96 -6.12 -17.30 -6.95
CA LEU A 96 -4.85 -17.41 -6.24
C LEU A 96 -4.91 -16.61 -4.93
N ALA A 97 -4.07 -16.94 -3.97
CA ALA A 97 -3.89 -16.24 -2.70
C ALA A 97 -2.59 -15.45 -2.66
N ARG A 98 -2.56 -14.32 -1.95
CA ARG A 98 -1.36 -13.50 -1.79
C ARG A 98 -0.40 -14.09 -0.77
N GLY A 99 0.90 -14.14 -1.11
CA GLY A 99 1.99 -14.24 -0.14
C GLY A 99 2.19 -12.89 0.56
N TYR A 100 2.30 -12.89 1.89
CA TYR A 100 2.43 -11.66 2.67
C TYR A 100 3.87 -11.40 3.15
N ASP A 101 4.85 -12.23 2.77
CA ASP A 101 6.27 -12.06 3.10
C ASP A 101 7.11 -11.53 1.95
N GLU A 102 6.49 -11.26 0.83
CA GLU A 102 7.19 -10.85 -0.39
C GLU A 102 6.38 -9.78 -1.16
N PRO A 103 7.01 -9.11 -2.14
CA PRO A 103 6.31 -8.25 -3.07
C PRO A 103 5.18 -9.00 -3.78
N PHE A 104 4.42 -8.29 -4.62
CA PHE A 104 3.20 -8.84 -5.23
C PHE A 104 3.41 -10.21 -5.89
N THR A 105 3.23 -11.26 -5.11
CA THR A 105 3.31 -12.67 -5.50
C THR A 105 2.04 -13.39 -5.05
N LEU A 106 1.55 -14.30 -5.88
CA LEU A 106 0.34 -15.08 -5.65
C LEU A 106 0.66 -16.56 -5.76
N TYR A 107 0.04 -17.35 -4.89
CA TYR A 107 0.16 -18.80 -4.77
C TYR A 107 -1.16 -19.49 -5.04
N GLY A 108 -1.10 -20.76 -5.40
CA GLY A 108 -2.29 -21.55 -5.68
C GLY A 108 -3.32 -21.55 -4.56
N LEU A 109 -4.60 -21.36 -4.91
CA LEU A 109 -5.78 -21.44 -4.06
C LEU A 109 -6.88 -22.17 -4.83
N LEU A 110 -7.94 -21.50 -5.34
CA LEU A 110 -8.94 -22.15 -6.20
C LEU A 110 -8.32 -22.69 -7.50
N ALA A 111 -7.28 -22.07 -8.03
CA ALA A 111 -6.41 -22.64 -9.05
C ALA A 111 -5.17 -23.25 -8.38
N ASP A 112 -4.82 -24.48 -8.76
CA ASP A 112 -3.60 -25.16 -8.32
C ASP A 112 -2.38 -24.76 -9.14
N SER A 113 -2.59 -24.20 -10.34
CA SER A 113 -1.50 -23.70 -11.18
C SER A 113 -1.91 -22.55 -12.07
N VAL A 114 -0.91 -21.76 -12.47
CA VAL A 114 -1.00 -20.64 -13.37
C VAL A 114 0.08 -20.74 -14.44
N GLU A 115 -0.28 -20.42 -15.68
CA GLU A 115 0.63 -20.37 -16.82
C GLU A 115 0.45 -19.05 -17.56
N THR A 116 1.55 -18.43 -18.00
CA THR A 116 1.52 -17.20 -18.80
C THR A 116 2.66 -17.22 -19.82
N ASP A 117 2.47 -16.54 -20.94
CA ASP A 117 3.54 -16.31 -21.90
C ASP A 117 4.53 -15.24 -21.43
N ALA A 118 5.68 -15.13 -22.07
CA ALA A 118 6.73 -14.18 -21.70
C ALA A 118 6.27 -12.71 -21.75
N ALA A 119 5.38 -12.38 -22.69
CA ALA A 119 4.79 -11.05 -22.84
C ALA A 119 3.60 -10.82 -21.92
N ARG A 120 3.18 -11.83 -21.15
CA ARG A 120 1.98 -11.78 -20.30
C ARG A 120 0.72 -11.35 -21.04
N SER A 121 0.64 -11.69 -22.33
CA SER A 121 -0.53 -11.44 -23.16
C SER A 121 -1.64 -12.46 -22.94
N THR A 122 -1.30 -13.59 -22.31
CA THR A 122 -2.26 -14.63 -21.93
C THR A 122 -1.97 -15.12 -20.51
N VAL A 123 -3.03 -15.54 -19.82
CA VAL A 123 -2.91 -16.27 -18.54
C VAL A 123 -3.91 -17.40 -18.51
N THR A 124 -3.44 -18.59 -18.11
CA THR A 124 -4.27 -19.79 -17.94
C THR A 124 -4.21 -20.23 -16.48
N PHE A 125 -5.36 -20.46 -15.88
CA PHE A 125 -5.50 -21.01 -14.54
C PHE A 125 -6.06 -22.43 -14.65
N THR A 126 -5.44 -23.39 -13.95
CA THR A 126 -5.98 -24.74 -13.82
C THR A 126 -6.57 -24.88 -12.42
N LEU A 127 -7.88 -25.13 -12.32
CA LEU A 127 -8.60 -25.21 -11.05
C LEU A 127 -8.21 -26.46 -10.27
N ASN A 128 -8.12 -26.31 -8.94
CA ASN A 128 -7.89 -27.40 -8.02
C ASN A 128 -9.05 -28.39 -8.07
N PRO A 129 -8.81 -29.71 -8.27
CA PRO A 129 -9.88 -30.70 -8.37
C PRO A 129 -10.71 -30.83 -7.09
N ALA A 130 -10.19 -30.39 -5.95
CA ALA A 130 -10.90 -30.37 -4.66
C ALA A 130 -11.75 -29.12 -4.45
N ALA A 131 -11.54 -28.05 -5.24
CA ALA A 131 -12.22 -26.77 -5.06
C ALA A 131 -13.75 -26.91 -5.10
N ARG A 132 -14.41 -26.38 -4.05
CA ARG A 132 -15.86 -26.47 -3.88
C ARG A 132 -16.41 -25.22 -3.20
N PHE A 133 -17.65 -24.91 -3.53
CA PHE A 133 -18.46 -23.99 -2.74
C PHE A 133 -18.94 -24.64 -1.44
N ALA A 134 -19.39 -23.84 -0.49
CA ALA A 134 -19.88 -24.31 0.81
C ALA A 134 -21.13 -25.21 0.72
N ASP A 135 -21.83 -25.23 -0.41
CA ASP A 135 -22.92 -26.17 -0.70
C ASP A 135 -22.42 -27.53 -1.25
N GLY A 136 -21.12 -27.72 -1.39
CA GLY A 136 -20.48 -28.94 -1.88
C GLY A 136 -20.35 -29.03 -3.40
N LYS A 137 -20.89 -28.10 -4.18
CA LYS A 137 -20.73 -28.10 -5.65
C LYS A 137 -19.30 -27.72 -6.00
N LYS A 138 -18.77 -28.37 -7.04
CA LYS A 138 -17.43 -28.05 -7.57
C LYS A 138 -17.39 -26.65 -8.14
N VAL A 139 -16.26 -25.99 -7.97
CA VAL A 139 -15.93 -24.79 -8.72
C VAL A 139 -15.46 -25.20 -10.12
N ASP A 140 -16.06 -24.67 -11.14
CA ASP A 140 -15.76 -24.99 -12.53
C ASP A 140 -15.35 -23.77 -13.37
N PRO A 141 -14.81 -23.96 -14.59
CA PRO A 141 -14.44 -22.86 -15.47
C PRO A 141 -15.57 -21.86 -15.78
N ASP A 142 -16.81 -22.33 -15.84
CA ASP A 142 -17.94 -21.46 -16.12
C ASP A 142 -18.22 -20.48 -14.95
N ASP A 143 -17.97 -20.89 -13.70
CA ASP A 143 -18.06 -19.99 -12.54
C ASP A 143 -17.02 -18.85 -12.64
N VAL A 144 -15.81 -19.17 -13.11
CA VAL A 144 -14.72 -18.21 -13.28
C VAL A 144 -15.06 -17.21 -14.39
N ILE A 145 -15.51 -17.70 -15.55
CA ILE A 145 -15.91 -16.86 -16.70
C ILE A 145 -17.12 -15.97 -16.31
N PHE A 146 -18.12 -16.56 -15.64
CA PHE A 146 -19.27 -15.82 -15.12
C PHE A 146 -18.84 -14.70 -14.17
N SER A 147 -17.92 -14.99 -13.25
CA SER A 147 -17.42 -14.01 -12.29
C SER A 147 -16.75 -12.83 -12.98
N TRP A 148 -15.87 -13.12 -13.96
CA TRP A 148 -15.23 -12.09 -14.77
C TRP A 148 -16.26 -11.22 -15.49
N GLN A 149 -17.24 -11.81 -16.20
CA GLN A 149 -18.28 -11.08 -16.91
C GLN A 149 -19.10 -10.19 -15.97
N LEU A 150 -19.61 -10.77 -14.87
CA LEU A 150 -20.45 -10.07 -13.92
C LEU A 150 -19.72 -8.89 -13.25
N LEU A 151 -18.46 -9.08 -12.85
CA LEU A 151 -17.67 -8.04 -12.19
C LEU A 151 -17.19 -6.97 -13.19
N ARG A 152 -16.90 -7.33 -14.44
CA ARG A 152 -16.62 -6.38 -15.52
C ARG A 152 -17.82 -5.48 -15.81
N ASP A 153 -19.00 -6.04 -15.84
CA ASP A 153 -20.21 -5.33 -16.28
C ASP A 153 -20.91 -4.59 -15.12
N LYS A 154 -20.99 -5.22 -13.95
CA LYS A 154 -21.76 -4.75 -12.79
C LYS A 154 -20.94 -4.49 -11.53
N GLY A 155 -19.64 -4.82 -11.53
CA GLY A 155 -18.76 -4.62 -10.40
C GLY A 155 -18.41 -3.16 -10.12
N ARG A 156 -17.68 -2.92 -9.03
CA ARG A 156 -17.09 -1.61 -8.72
C ARG A 156 -16.18 -1.11 -9.83
N PRO A 157 -15.95 0.21 -9.97
CA PRO A 157 -15.16 0.81 -11.04
C PRO A 157 -13.77 0.17 -11.24
N ASN A 158 -13.09 -0.21 -10.17
CA ASN A 158 -11.79 -0.89 -10.27
C ASN A 158 -11.90 -2.25 -11.00
N PHE A 159 -12.92 -3.06 -10.72
CA PHE A 159 -13.15 -4.31 -11.46
C PHE A 159 -13.45 -4.02 -12.93
N ARG A 160 -14.33 -3.06 -13.21
CA ARG A 160 -14.70 -2.70 -14.58
C ARG A 160 -13.49 -2.26 -15.41
N ILE A 161 -12.61 -1.43 -14.83
CA ILE A 161 -11.42 -0.90 -15.51
C ILE A 161 -10.42 -2.03 -15.82
N TYR A 162 -10.08 -2.85 -14.84
CA TYR A 162 -9.08 -3.89 -15.04
C TYR A 162 -9.62 -5.06 -15.88
N TYR A 163 -10.84 -5.50 -15.62
CA TYR A 163 -11.41 -6.65 -16.33
C TYR A 163 -11.86 -6.32 -17.76
N ALA A 164 -12.04 -5.04 -18.11
CA ALA A 164 -12.20 -4.60 -19.49
C ALA A 164 -10.95 -4.80 -20.36
N LYS A 165 -9.77 -4.96 -19.73
CA LYS A 165 -8.52 -5.30 -20.43
C LYS A 165 -8.45 -6.78 -20.85
N VAL A 166 -9.37 -7.62 -20.42
CA VAL A 166 -9.51 -9.01 -20.89
C VAL A 166 -10.28 -9.01 -22.20
N VAL A 167 -9.64 -9.45 -23.27
CA VAL A 167 -10.23 -9.52 -24.62
C VAL A 167 -11.13 -10.75 -24.76
N LYS A 168 -10.70 -11.87 -24.19
CA LYS A 168 -11.40 -13.15 -24.27
C LYS A 168 -11.14 -13.98 -23.02
N ALA A 169 -12.16 -14.70 -22.57
CA ALA A 169 -12.04 -15.74 -21.55
C ALA A 169 -12.73 -17.00 -22.06
N GLU A 170 -12.06 -18.14 -21.97
CA GLU A 170 -12.59 -19.42 -22.44
C GLU A 170 -12.13 -20.60 -21.58
N ALA A 171 -12.98 -21.61 -21.45
CA ALA A 171 -12.61 -22.90 -20.88
C ALA A 171 -11.80 -23.67 -21.95
N THR A 172 -10.55 -24.00 -21.63
CA THR A 172 -9.67 -24.74 -22.55
C THR A 172 -9.58 -26.22 -22.24
N ALA A 173 -9.99 -26.61 -21.01
CA ALA A 173 -10.13 -27.99 -20.57
C ALA A 173 -11.15 -28.06 -19.43
N GLU A 174 -11.47 -29.27 -18.95
CA GLU A 174 -12.46 -29.50 -17.85
C GLU A 174 -12.22 -28.62 -16.62
N ARG A 175 -10.95 -28.26 -16.33
CA ARG A 175 -10.55 -27.47 -15.15
C ARG A 175 -9.71 -26.25 -15.50
N SER A 176 -9.60 -25.87 -16.76
CA SER A 176 -8.69 -24.81 -17.18
C SER A 176 -9.44 -23.66 -17.83
N VAL A 177 -9.12 -22.44 -17.38
CA VAL A 177 -9.64 -21.19 -17.94
C VAL A 177 -8.47 -20.35 -18.44
N ARG A 178 -8.55 -19.93 -19.71
CA ARG A 178 -7.59 -19.02 -20.32
C ARG A 178 -8.21 -17.63 -20.51
N PHE A 179 -7.41 -16.63 -20.23
CA PHE A 179 -7.70 -15.22 -20.49
C PHE A 179 -6.69 -14.67 -21.50
N ASP A 180 -7.17 -14.09 -22.58
CA ASP A 180 -6.38 -13.29 -23.50
C ASP A 180 -6.47 -11.82 -23.08
N LEU A 181 -5.32 -11.16 -22.89
CA LEU A 181 -5.20 -9.84 -22.28
C LEU A 181 -4.89 -8.77 -23.34
N ALA A 182 -5.48 -7.59 -23.20
CA ALA A 182 -5.17 -6.45 -24.04
C ALA A 182 -3.87 -5.79 -23.59
N GLY A 183 -2.92 -5.65 -24.51
CA GLY A 183 -1.60 -5.04 -24.23
C GLY A 183 -0.59 -6.09 -23.80
N ALA A 184 0.56 -6.09 -24.49
CA ALA A 184 1.72 -6.86 -24.08
C ALA A 184 2.44 -6.12 -22.94
N ASP A 185 3.16 -6.89 -22.11
CA ASP A 185 4.05 -6.39 -21.06
C ASP A 185 3.37 -5.72 -19.83
N ASP A 186 2.04 -5.82 -19.67
CA ASP A 186 1.38 -5.48 -18.40
C ASP A 186 1.60 -6.63 -17.39
N ARG A 187 2.65 -6.49 -16.59
CA ARG A 187 3.05 -7.53 -15.64
C ARG A 187 2.11 -7.67 -14.46
N GLU A 188 1.28 -6.67 -14.20
CA GLU A 188 0.34 -6.62 -13.10
C GLU A 188 -0.99 -7.33 -13.42
N LEU A 189 -1.46 -7.22 -14.67
CA LEU A 189 -2.80 -7.68 -15.04
C LEU A 189 -3.05 -9.19 -14.81
N PRO A 190 -2.12 -10.13 -15.10
CA PRO A 190 -2.30 -11.55 -14.75
C PRO A 190 -2.52 -11.79 -13.26
N LEU A 191 -1.83 -11.02 -12.39
CA LEU A 191 -2.00 -11.12 -10.94
C LEU A 191 -3.35 -10.53 -10.50
N ILE A 192 -3.79 -9.44 -11.13
CA ILE A 192 -5.12 -8.86 -10.86
C ILE A 192 -6.22 -9.88 -11.20
N ILE A 193 -6.08 -10.61 -12.32
CA ILE A 193 -7.00 -11.70 -12.66
C ILE A 193 -6.86 -12.86 -11.66
N GLY A 194 -5.63 -13.19 -11.23
CA GLY A 194 -5.40 -14.19 -10.19
C GLY A 194 -6.08 -13.86 -8.86
N LEU A 195 -6.24 -12.59 -8.51
CA LEU A 195 -6.99 -12.11 -7.35
C LEU A 195 -8.49 -11.89 -7.62
N MET A 196 -8.99 -12.28 -8.78
CA MET A 196 -10.42 -12.15 -9.09
C MET A 196 -11.25 -13.04 -8.16
N PRO A 197 -12.25 -12.49 -7.44
CA PRO A 197 -13.17 -13.31 -6.65
C PRO A 197 -13.99 -14.23 -7.56
N VAL A 198 -14.11 -15.49 -7.17
CA VAL A 198 -14.91 -16.48 -7.90
C VAL A 198 -16.26 -16.64 -7.23
N LEU A 199 -17.30 -16.41 -8.00
CA LEU A 199 -18.69 -16.36 -7.56
C LEU A 199 -19.46 -17.60 -8.04
N ALA A 200 -20.31 -18.15 -7.19
CA ALA A 200 -21.13 -19.31 -7.51
C ALA A 200 -22.22 -18.95 -8.53
N ARG A 201 -22.03 -19.23 -9.81
CA ARG A 201 -22.97 -18.92 -10.89
C ARG A 201 -24.39 -19.40 -10.61
N HIS A 202 -24.53 -20.58 -10.03
CA HIS A 202 -25.82 -21.18 -9.75
C HIS A 202 -26.59 -20.55 -8.57
N ALA A 203 -25.92 -19.70 -7.77
CA ALA A 203 -26.50 -19.06 -6.59
C ALA A 203 -26.68 -17.53 -6.75
N ILE A 204 -26.32 -16.96 -7.89
CA ILE A 204 -26.39 -15.53 -8.12
C ILE A 204 -27.36 -15.23 -9.26
N ASP A 205 -28.33 -14.35 -8.99
CA ASP A 205 -29.17 -13.71 -9.99
C ASP A 205 -28.44 -12.43 -10.51
N PRO A 206 -27.94 -12.44 -11.78
CA PRO A 206 -27.21 -11.29 -12.31
C PRO A 206 -28.03 -10.00 -12.30
N ASP A 207 -29.36 -10.07 -12.43
CA ASP A 207 -30.21 -8.88 -12.51
C ASP A 207 -30.36 -8.19 -11.15
N LYS A 208 -30.17 -8.93 -10.05
CA LYS A 208 -30.21 -8.42 -8.68
C LYS A 208 -28.84 -8.17 -8.07
N PHE A 209 -27.76 -8.44 -8.81
CA PHE A 209 -26.40 -8.39 -8.26
C PHE A 209 -26.00 -7.02 -7.72
N GLU A 210 -26.50 -5.94 -8.29
CA GLU A 210 -26.21 -4.57 -7.84
C GLU A 210 -27.08 -4.10 -6.67
N ASP A 211 -28.06 -4.88 -6.22
CA ASP A 211 -28.92 -4.52 -5.10
C ASP A 211 -28.18 -4.71 -3.76
N THR A 212 -28.50 -3.84 -2.80
CA THR A 212 -28.06 -4.04 -1.42
C THR A 212 -28.82 -5.22 -0.83
N THR A 213 -28.08 -6.11 -0.13
CA THR A 213 -28.69 -7.31 0.42
C THR A 213 -28.04 -7.70 1.73
N PHE A 214 -28.84 -8.31 2.62
CA PHE A 214 -28.37 -9.02 3.81
C PHE A 214 -28.39 -10.56 3.62
N GLU A 215 -28.76 -11.02 2.43
CA GLU A 215 -28.63 -12.43 2.08
C GLU A 215 -27.13 -12.76 1.89
N PRO A 216 -26.63 -13.79 2.60
CA PRO A 216 -25.23 -14.20 2.45
C PRO A 216 -24.93 -14.70 1.04
N LEU A 217 -23.81 -14.26 0.48
CA LEU A 217 -23.30 -14.84 -0.75
C LEU A 217 -22.77 -16.27 -0.47
N LEU A 218 -23.07 -17.18 -1.38
CA LEU A 218 -22.45 -18.51 -1.38
C LEU A 218 -21.02 -18.40 -1.89
N GLY A 219 -20.05 -18.83 -1.10
CA GLY A 219 -18.63 -18.80 -1.43
C GLY A 219 -17.96 -20.14 -1.24
N SER A 220 -16.67 -20.16 -1.51
CA SER A 220 -15.78 -21.31 -1.36
C SER A 220 -14.87 -21.21 -0.15
N GLY A 221 -14.93 -20.09 0.58
CA GLY A 221 -13.99 -19.70 1.62
C GLY A 221 -14.11 -20.47 2.94
N PRO A 222 -13.16 -20.26 3.86
CA PRO A 222 -13.07 -20.99 5.12
C PRO A 222 -14.21 -20.69 6.11
N TYR A 223 -14.97 -19.63 5.88
CA TYR A 223 -16.09 -19.23 6.73
C TYR A 223 -17.37 -19.02 5.92
N VAL A 224 -18.49 -19.25 6.60
CA VAL A 224 -19.83 -18.86 6.12
C VAL A 224 -20.42 -17.82 7.06
N VAL A 225 -21.25 -16.92 6.53
CA VAL A 225 -22.00 -15.96 7.35
C VAL A 225 -23.03 -16.73 8.17
N SER A 226 -22.98 -16.61 9.49
CA SER A 226 -23.84 -17.35 10.42
C SER A 226 -24.93 -16.50 11.04
N ALA A 227 -24.69 -15.19 11.19
CA ALA A 227 -25.69 -14.27 11.72
C ALA A 227 -25.41 -12.82 11.25
N VAL A 228 -26.47 -12.10 10.98
CA VAL A 228 -26.43 -10.68 10.62
C VAL A 228 -27.39 -9.89 11.49
N LYS A 229 -26.88 -8.82 12.11
CA LYS A 229 -27.69 -7.77 12.73
C LYS A 229 -27.41 -6.48 11.97
N PRO A 230 -28.27 -6.05 11.06
CA PRO A 230 -28.02 -4.92 10.16
C PRO A 230 -27.45 -3.70 10.86
N GLY A 231 -26.34 -3.18 10.35
CA GLY A 231 -25.61 -2.03 10.89
C GLY A 231 -24.98 -2.20 12.27
N LYS A 232 -25.09 -3.38 12.90
CA LYS A 232 -24.62 -3.64 14.26
C LYS A 232 -23.55 -4.71 14.34
N SER A 233 -23.79 -5.89 13.74
CA SER A 233 -22.82 -6.96 13.75
C SER A 233 -23.02 -7.94 12.60
N VAL A 234 -21.93 -8.57 12.17
CA VAL A 234 -21.90 -9.73 11.30
C VAL A 234 -21.06 -10.81 11.97
N SER A 235 -21.53 -12.04 11.92
CA SER A 235 -20.85 -13.21 12.48
C SER A 235 -20.57 -14.23 11.40
N PHE A 236 -19.40 -14.81 11.47
CA PHE A 236 -18.92 -15.88 10.59
C PHE A 236 -18.67 -17.13 11.42
N LYS A 237 -18.98 -18.29 10.85
CA LYS A 237 -18.68 -19.60 11.43
C LYS A 237 -17.74 -20.33 10.47
N ARG A 238 -16.70 -20.96 11.01
CA ARG A 238 -15.78 -21.77 10.21
C ARG A 238 -16.53 -22.94 9.59
N ASP A 239 -16.30 -23.17 8.31
CA ASP A 239 -16.84 -24.33 7.62
C ASP A 239 -15.99 -25.57 7.98
N PRO A 240 -16.54 -26.58 8.69
CA PRO A 240 -15.80 -27.79 9.03
C PRO A 240 -15.42 -28.61 7.79
N ASN A 241 -16.10 -28.40 6.67
CA ASN A 241 -15.88 -29.09 5.41
C ASN A 241 -15.10 -28.24 4.39
N TYR A 242 -14.50 -27.14 4.84
CA TYR A 242 -13.73 -26.27 3.96
C TYR A 242 -12.71 -27.08 3.14
N TRP A 243 -12.86 -27.02 1.83
CA TRP A 243 -12.08 -27.81 0.88
C TRP A 243 -10.58 -27.50 0.92
N GLY A 244 -10.21 -26.22 1.16
CA GLY A 244 -8.84 -25.70 1.08
C GLY A 244 -8.05 -25.79 2.40
N ARG A 245 -8.56 -26.47 3.44
CA ARG A 245 -7.91 -26.50 4.77
C ARG A 245 -6.52 -27.12 4.79
N GLU A 246 -6.24 -28.05 3.87
CA GLU A 246 -4.94 -28.75 3.76
C GLU A 246 -4.00 -28.09 2.74
N LEU A 247 -4.40 -26.97 2.12
CA LEU A 247 -3.50 -26.25 1.20
C LEU A 247 -2.38 -25.60 1.99
N PRO A 248 -1.13 -25.68 1.52
CA PRO A 248 0.02 -25.07 2.19
C PRO A 248 -0.19 -23.59 2.53
N ILE A 249 -0.82 -22.81 1.64
CA ILE A 249 -1.10 -21.39 1.84
C ILE A 249 -2.06 -21.11 3.01
N ASN A 250 -2.84 -22.11 3.44
CA ASN A 250 -3.83 -22.01 4.52
C ASN A 250 -3.36 -22.65 5.84
N HIS A 251 -2.22 -23.36 5.83
CA HIS A 251 -1.71 -23.98 7.06
C HIS A 251 -1.36 -22.92 8.11
N GLY A 252 -1.84 -23.09 9.34
CA GLY A 252 -1.67 -22.13 10.43
C GLY A 252 -2.62 -20.93 10.37
N SER A 253 -3.53 -20.89 9.39
CA SER A 253 -4.55 -19.84 9.24
C SER A 253 -5.96 -20.36 9.55
N TRP A 254 -6.92 -19.43 9.68
CA TRP A 254 -8.35 -19.77 9.90
C TRP A 254 -8.60 -20.57 11.18
N ASN A 255 -8.00 -20.12 12.29
CA ASN A 255 -7.95 -20.91 13.53
C ASN A 255 -9.21 -20.79 14.39
N PHE A 256 -9.96 -19.69 14.30
CA PHE A 256 -11.17 -19.49 15.11
C PHE A 256 -12.38 -20.28 14.57
N ASP A 257 -13.19 -20.86 15.48
CA ASP A 257 -14.47 -21.46 15.09
C ASP A 257 -15.51 -20.41 14.68
N ALA A 258 -15.41 -19.22 15.29
CA ALA A 258 -16.28 -18.10 14.96
C ALA A 258 -15.51 -16.78 14.98
N ILE A 259 -15.90 -15.89 14.06
CA ILE A 259 -15.41 -14.52 14.03
C ILE A 259 -16.62 -13.59 14.02
N ARG A 260 -16.63 -12.55 14.88
CA ARG A 260 -17.69 -11.56 14.92
C ARG A 260 -17.12 -10.16 14.79
N PHE A 261 -17.72 -9.34 13.93
CA PHE A 261 -17.45 -7.92 13.81
C PHE A 261 -18.60 -7.14 14.44
N ASP A 262 -18.30 -6.38 15.49
CA ASP A 262 -19.24 -5.48 16.16
C ASP A 262 -18.98 -4.03 15.72
N TYR A 263 -20.01 -3.34 15.24
CA TYR A 263 -19.90 -2.00 14.66
C TYR A 263 -20.23 -0.92 15.71
N TYR A 264 -19.35 0.09 15.78
CA TYR A 264 -19.43 1.21 16.70
C TYR A 264 -19.52 2.52 15.93
N ARG A 265 -20.39 3.44 16.39
CA ARG A 265 -20.63 4.70 15.68
C ARG A 265 -19.51 5.72 15.82
N ASP A 266 -18.80 5.69 16.95
CA ASP A 266 -17.75 6.66 17.27
C ASP A 266 -16.55 6.01 17.96
N GLY A 267 -15.39 6.69 17.86
CA GLY A 267 -14.11 6.19 18.38
C GLY A 267 -14.05 6.06 19.89
N ASN A 268 -14.81 6.87 20.64
CA ASN A 268 -14.81 6.80 22.11
C ASN A 268 -15.59 5.58 22.59
N THR A 269 -16.80 5.39 22.09
CA THR A 269 -17.60 4.17 22.37
C THR A 269 -16.82 2.91 21.97
N HIS A 270 -16.15 2.93 20.82
CA HIS A 270 -15.30 1.83 20.36
C HIS A 270 -14.16 1.57 21.35
N PHE A 271 -13.46 2.59 21.84
CA PHE A 271 -12.38 2.41 22.82
C PHE A 271 -12.88 1.91 24.18
N GLU A 272 -13.99 2.46 24.69
CA GLU A 272 -14.59 2.02 25.95
C GLU A 272 -15.09 0.55 25.88
N ALA A 273 -15.58 0.11 24.71
CA ALA A 273 -15.95 -1.28 24.47
C ALA A 273 -14.71 -2.21 24.54
N PHE A 274 -13.57 -1.80 23.99
CA PHE A 274 -12.31 -2.54 24.11
C PHE A 274 -11.87 -2.71 25.57
N LYS A 275 -11.89 -1.63 26.35
CA LYS A 275 -11.53 -1.64 27.78
C LYS A 275 -12.40 -2.60 28.60
N LYS A 276 -13.67 -2.78 28.19
CA LYS A 276 -14.63 -3.73 28.81
C LYS A 276 -14.50 -5.16 28.28
N GLY A 277 -13.62 -5.43 27.30
CA GLY A 277 -13.44 -6.77 26.72
C GLY A 277 -14.59 -7.22 25.82
N LEU A 278 -15.35 -6.27 25.24
CA LEU A 278 -16.42 -6.57 24.30
C LEU A 278 -15.91 -6.98 22.93
N TYR A 279 -14.66 -6.63 22.61
CA TYR A 279 -13.92 -7.18 21.47
C TYR A 279 -12.44 -7.37 21.82
N ASP A 280 -11.72 -8.14 21.05
CA ASP A 280 -10.46 -8.75 21.44
C ASP A 280 -9.22 -8.00 21.00
N VAL A 281 -9.21 -7.44 19.79
CA VAL A 281 -8.05 -6.84 19.16
C VAL A 281 -8.38 -5.45 18.66
N ARG A 282 -7.52 -4.50 19.02
CA ARG A 282 -7.65 -3.11 18.61
C ARG A 282 -6.37 -2.62 17.95
N THR A 283 -6.47 -2.17 16.71
CA THR A 283 -5.46 -1.33 16.07
C THR A 283 -5.64 0.10 16.54
N GLU A 284 -4.60 0.67 17.15
CA GLU A 284 -4.62 2.08 17.57
C GLU A 284 -3.88 2.93 16.52
N THR A 285 -4.49 4.04 16.16
CA THR A 285 -3.94 5.00 15.17
C THR A 285 -3.73 6.39 15.78
N ASP A 286 -4.23 6.61 16.99
CA ASP A 286 -4.09 7.86 17.72
C ASP A 286 -2.89 7.76 18.68
N PRO A 287 -1.78 8.49 18.43
CA PRO A 287 -0.59 8.46 19.28
C PRO A 287 -0.85 8.98 20.70
N GLY A 288 -1.73 9.97 20.83
CA GLY A 288 -2.12 10.49 22.13
C GLY A 288 -2.83 9.45 22.98
N ARG A 289 -3.79 8.74 22.38
CA ARG A 289 -4.49 7.64 23.05
C ARG A 289 -3.52 6.50 23.36
N TRP A 290 -2.68 6.11 22.41
CA TRP A 290 -1.68 5.06 22.63
C TRP A 290 -0.79 5.36 23.83
N GLN A 291 -0.36 6.61 23.98
CA GLN A 291 0.54 7.02 25.04
C GLN A 291 -0.16 7.21 26.39
N THR A 292 -1.39 7.76 26.42
CA THR A 292 -1.98 8.28 27.67
C THR A 292 -3.26 7.59 28.11
N ALA A 293 -4.01 6.93 27.20
CA ALA A 293 -5.35 6.44 27.53
C ALA A 293 -5.42 4.94 27.90
N TYR A 294 -4.31 4.22 27.75
CA TYR A 294 -4.22 2.81 28.13
C TYR A 294 -3.85 2.63 29.61
N ASP A 295 -4.55 3.37 30.48
CA ASP A 295 -4.47 3.23 31.93
C ASP A 295 -5.82 2.73 32.46
N PHE A 296 -6.01 1.40 32.50
CA PHE A 296 -7.23 0.77 32.96
C PHE A 296 -6.94 -0.62 33.57
N PRO A 297 -7.84 -1.12 34.46
CA PRO A 297 -7.58 -2.30 35.29
C PRO A 297 -7.16 -3.56 34.52
N ALA A 298 -7.71 -3.80 33.34
CA ALA A 298 -7.36 -5.01 32.57
C ALA A 298 -5.91 -4.99 32.07
N LEU A 299 -5.36 -3.82 31.71
CA LEU A 299 -3.95 -3.66 31.37
C LEU A 299 -3.06 -3.87 32.60
N ALA A 300 -3.38 -3.21 33.71
CA ALA A 300 -2.63 -3.34 34.97
C ALA A 300 -2.59 -4.80 35.49
N GLN A 301 -3.64 -5.56 35.22
CA GLN A 301 -3.76 -6.98 35.59
C GLN A 301 -3.14 -7.94 34.57
N GLY A 302 -2.54 -7.45 33.49
CA GLY A 302 -1.96 -8.27 32.43
C GLY A 302 -2.96 -9.03 31.57
N ARG A 303 -4.27 -8.69 31.65
CA ARG A 303 -5.31 -9.29 30.80
C ARG A 303 -5.41 -8.63 29.41
N VAL A 304 -4.84 -7.45 29.28
CA VAL A 304 -4.63 -6.76 28.02
C VAL A 304 -3.15 -6.46 27.89
N VAL A 305 -2.62 -6.56 26.67
CA VAL A 305 -1.23 -6.20 26.34
C VAL A 305 -1.22 -5.18 25.20
N LYS A 306 -0.21 -4.31 25.23
CA LYS A 306 0.12 -3.39 24.13
C LYS A 306 1.34 -3.94 23.41
N GLU A 307 1.25 -4.07 22.11
CA GLU A 307 2.33 -4.61 21.28
C GLU A 307 2.57 -3.70 20.08
N GLU A 308 3.81 -3.71 19.60
CA GLU A 308 4.24 -2.93 18.45
C GLU A 308 4.74 -3.89 17.37
N PHE A 309 3.98 -4.04 16.31
CA PHE A 309 4.31 -4.92 15.20
C PHE A 309 5.11 -4.17 14.14
N PRO A 310 6.29 -4.65 13.75
CA PRO A 310 6.99 -4.15 12.57
C PRO A 310 6.17 -4.47 11.32
N TYR A 311 6.28 -3.63 10.31
CA TYR A 311 5.72 -3.92 8.99
C TYR A 311 6.62 -3.32 7.90
N GLY A 312 6.79 -4.08 6.82
CA GLY A 312 7.72 -3.78 5.73
C GLY A 312 7.08 -3.11 4.52
N LEU A 313 5.79 -2.73 4.60
CA LEU A 313 5.15 -2.00 3.52
C LEU A 313 5.72 -0.59 3.39
N PRO A 314 5.83 -0.06 2.15
CA PRO A 314 6.18 1.34 1.95
C PRO A 314 5.23 2.25 2.74
N LYS A 315 5.79 3.27 3.38
CA LYS A 315 5.01 4.23 4.19
C LYS A 315 4.27 5.25 3.32
N GLY A 316 4.61 5.29 2.03
CA GLY A 316 4.07 6.26 1.08
C GLY A 316 4.54 7.68 1.39
N MET A 317 4.01 8.65 0.64
CA MET A 317 4.28 10.05 0.88
C MET A 317 3.06 10.74 1.46
N ASP A 318 3.07 11.02 2.76
CA ASP A 318 2.16 11.99 3.39
C ASP A 318 2.86 13.35 3.41
N GLY A 319 2.26 14.36 2.81
CA GLY A 319 2.90 15.66 2.67
C GLY A 319 1.94 16.82 2.51
N LEU A 320 2.44 18.04 2.83
CA LEU A 320 1.80 19.26 2.40
C LEU A 320 2.25 19.54 0.96
N VAL A 321 1.33 19.39 0.04
CA VAL A 321 1.56 19.39 -1.41
C VAL A 321 1.62 20.81 -1.93
N PHE A 322 2.69 21.15 -2.64
CA PHE A 322 2.77 22.38 -3.43
C PHE A 322 2.08 22.20 -4.78
N ASN A 323 1.09 23.00 -5.09
CA ASN A 323 0.53 23.04 -6.44
C ASN A 323 1.45 23.88 -7.34
N THR A 324 2.36 23.25 -8.09
CA THR A 324 3.32 23.95 -8.93
C THR A 324 2.70 24.63 -10.17
N ARG A 325 1.39 24.44 -10.41
CA ARG A 325 0.62 25.23 -11.39
C ARG A 325 0.47 26.69 -10.93
N ARG A 326 0.60 26.93 -9.62
CA ARG A 326 0.61 28.28 -9.05
C ARG A 326 1.98 28.91 -9.23
N PRO A 327 2.11 30.10 -9.85
CA PRO A 327 3.41 30.73 -10.14
C PRO A 327 4.32 30.91 -8.92
N ILE A 328 3.73 31.11 -7.73
CA ILE A 328 4.49 31.26 -6.47
C ILE A 328 5.26 30.00 -6.08
N PHE A 329 4.86 28.82 -6.56
CA PHE A 329 5.50 27.53 -6.28
C PHE A 329 6.25 26.95 -7.49
N ALA A 330 6.35 27.68 -8.59
CA ALA A 330 7.05 27.20 -9.79
C ALA A 330 8.56 27.01 -9.55
N ASP A 331 9.19 27.94 -8.83
CA ASP A 331 10.61 27.87 -8.49
C ASP A 331 10.87 26.86 -7.36
N MET A 332 11.73 25.87 -7.61
CA MET A 332 12.09 24.84 -6.64
C MET A 332 12.74 25.44 -5.39
N ARG A 333 13.54 26.51 -5.51
CA ARG A 333 14.19 27.19 -4.36
C ARG A 333 13.17 27.74 -3.37
N VAL A 334 12.01 28.19 -3.85
CA VAL A 334 10.90 28.64 -3.01
C VAL A 334 10.31 27.47 -2.23
N ARG A 335 10.11 26.32 -2.88
CA ARG A 335 9.58 25.12 -2.22
C ARG A 335 10.55 24.59 -1.17
N GLU A 336 11.84 24.56 -1.49
CA GLU A 336 12.90 24.17 -0.55
C GLU A 336 13.01 25.17 0.64
N ALA A 337 12.85 26.46 0.39
CA ALA A 337 12.80 27.46 1.47
C ALA A 337 11.65 27.18 2.45
N ILE A 338 10.45 26.88 1.93
CA ILE A 338 9.29 26.57 2.74
C ILE A 338 9.48 25.24 3.51
N LEU A 339 10.14 24.25 2.90
CA LEU A 339 10.48 22.98 3.54
C LEU A 339 11.34 23.19 4.80
N ASN A 340 12.30 24.14 4.79
CA ASN A 340 13.13 24.49 5.94
C ASN A 340 12.37 25.19 7.08
N LEU A 341 11.13 25.62 6.86
CA LEU A 341 10.30 26.26 7.88
C LEU A 341 9.36 25.28 8.60
N PHE A 342 9.35 24.00 8.21
CA PHE A 342 8.52 22.97 8.85
C PHE A 342 9.29 22.33 10.01
N ASP A 343 8.86 22.62 11.21
CA ASP A 343 9.47 22.14 12.47
C ASP A 343 8.82 20.81 12.88
N PHE A 344 9.29 19.72 12.26
CA PHE A 344 8.78 18.36 12.53
C PHE A 344 9.06 17.95 13.97
N GLU A 345 10.26 18.22 14.48
CA GLU A 345 10.69 17.82 15.82
C GLU A 345 9.78 18.42 16.90
N TRP A 346 9.44 19.72 16.78
CA TRP A 346 8.49 20.36 17.67
C TRP A 346 7.08 19.74 17.58
N ILE A 347 6.61 19.46 16.35
CA ILE A 347 5.28 18.86 16.12
C ILE A 347 5.26 17.44 16.68
N ASN A 348 6.29 16.63 16.42
CA ASN A 348 6.39 15.26 16.90
C ASN A 348 6.36 15.20 18.42
N HIS A 349 7.16 16.04 19.08
CA HIS A 349 7.21 16.12 20.55
C HIS A 349 5.87 16.57 21.15
N ASN A 350 5.30 17.67 20.65
CA ASN A 350 4.15 18.31 21.30
C ASN A 350 2.79 17.72 20.89
N TYR A 351 2.69 17.09 19.71
CA TYR A 351 1.43 16.52 19.21
C TYR A 351 1.42 15.00 19.20
N PHE A 352 2.59 14.36 19.08
CA PHE A 352 2.68 12.94 18.78
C PHE A 352 3.61 12.17 19.74
N PHE A 353 4.06 12.78 20.83
CA PHE A 353 4.83 12.13 21.90
C PHE A 353 6.11 11.44 21.40
N ASP A 354 6.75 11.99 20.37
CA ASP A 354 7.94 11.45 19.71
C ASP A 354 7.73 10.06 19.06
N LEU A 355 6.48 9.69 18.81
CA LEU A 355 6.12 8.35 18.29
C LEU A 355 6.23 8.22 16.78
N TYR A 356 6.32 9.30 16.02
CA TYR A 356 6.41 9.28 14.57
C TYR A 356 7.83 9.44 14.05
N LYS A 357 8.07 8.96 12.84
CA LYS A 357 9.27 9.24 12.04
C LYS A 357 8.93 10.20 10.91
N ARG A 358 9.91 11.08 10.58
CA ARG A 358 9.80 11.98 9.43
C ARG A 358 9.83 11.16 8.14
N THR A 359 8.92 11.44 7.20
CA THR A 359 8.98 10.88 5.85
C THR A 359 10.16 11.47 5.10
N ALA A 360 10.96 10.63 4.44
CA ALA A 360 12.16 11.02 3.70
C ALA A 360 12.21 10.48 2.26
N SER A 361 11.21 9.68 1.85
CA SER A 361 11.12 9.07 0.52
C SER A 361 9.65 8.85 0.16
N TYR A 362 9.34 8.81 -1.13
CA TYR A 362 8.00 8.41 -1.61
C TYR A 362 7.73 6.92 -1.36
N PHE A 363 8.78 6.13 -1.11
CA PHE A 363 8.75 4.68 -0.85
C PHE A 363 9.40 4.31 0.50
N ASP A 364 9.34 5.21 1.47
CA ASP A 364 9.97 5.01 2.78
C ASP A 364 9.59 3.68 3.43
N GLY A 365 10.56 3.05 4.12
CA GLY A 365 10.34 1.85 4.93
C GLY A 365 10.49 0.51 4.19
N CYS A 366 10.95 0.51 2.95
CA CYS A 366 11.24 -0.71 2.17
C CYS A 366 12.42 -0.51 1.21
N ASP A 367 12.76 -1.56 0.46
CA ASP A 367 13.88 -1.59 -0.49
C ASP A 367 13.71 -0.67 -1.71
N LEU A 368 12.51 -0.13 -1.94
CA LEU A 368 12.25 0.82 -3.03
C LEU A 368 12.66 2.26 -2.70
N SER A 369 12.97 2.57 -1.45
CA SER A 369 13.42 3.90 -1.03
C SER A 369 14.83 4.21 -1.52
N ALA A 370 15.01 5.41 -2.08
CA ALA A 370 16.32 5.96 -2.44
C ALA A 370 17.01 6.69 -1.29
N HIS A 371 16.29 6.99 -0.20
CA HIS A 371 16.81 7.73 0.95
C HIS A 371 17.92 6.97 1.67
N GLY A 372 19.04 7.64 1.93
CA GLY A 372 20.19 7.05 2.62
C GLY A 372 21.01 6.06 1.81
N VAL A 373 20.68 5.85 0.52
CA VAL A 373 21.34 4.86 -0.34
C VAL A 373 21.94 5.57 -1.58
N PRO A 374 23.26 5.47 -1.84
CA PRO A 374 23.86 5.97 -3.08
C PRO A 374 23.25 5.29 -4.31
N ALA A 375 23.08 6.04 -5.40
CA ALA A 375 22.59 5.49 -6.66
C ALA A 375 23.55 4.41 -7.19
N ASN A 376 23.00 3.24 -7.51
CA ASN A 376 23.75 2.15 -8.11
C ASN A 376 24.02 2.39 -9.61
N ALA A 377 24.75 1.48 -10.26
CA ALA A 377 25.11 1.62 -11.68
C ALA A 377 23.87 1.70 -12.59
N ARG A 378 22.85 0.89 -12.32
CA ARG A 378 21.62 0.86 -13.12
C ARG A 378 20.78 2.12 -12.95
N GLU A 379 20.64 2.63 -11.73
CA GLU A 379 19.98 3.91 -11.47
C GLU A 379 20.69 5.06 -12.22
N ARG A 380 22.04 5.09 -12.20
CA ARG A 380 22.83 6.10 -12.92
C ARG A 380 22.66 5.98 -14.44
N GLU A 381 22.62 4.79 -14.99
CA GLU A 381 22.35 4.54 -16.41
C GLU A 381 20.98 5.08 -16.82
N LEU A 382 19.93 4.77 -16.06
CA LEU A 382 18.56 5.25 -16.31
C LEU A 382 18.45 6.79 -16.24
N LEU A 383 19.20 7.42 -15.35
CA LEU A 383 19.19 8.86 -15.12
C LEU A 383 20.16 9.63 -16.04
N ALA A 384 21.10 8.95 -16.72
CA ALA A 384 22.11 9.59 -17.59
C ALA A 384 21.52 10.52 -18.68
N PRO A 385 20.36 10.22 -19.31
CA PRO A 385 19.73 11.14 -20.26
C PRO A 385 19.19 12.43 -19.64
N PHE A 386 19.12 12.51 -18.29
CA PHE A 386 18.50 13.59 -17.52
C PHE A 386 19.46 14.15 -16.46
N PRO A 387 20.63 14.74 -16.83
CA PRO A 387 21.69 15.06 -15.88
C PRO A 387 21.29 16.06 -14.80
N ASP A 388 20.31 16.93 -15.10
CA ASP A 388 19.83 17.97 -14.17
C ASP A 388 18.59 17.54 -13.36
N ALA A 389 18.11 16.30 -13.55
CA ALA A 389 16.87 15.85 -12.90
C ALA A 389 17.06 15.47 -11.44
N VAL A 390 18.29 15.14 -11.03
CA VAL A 390 18.59 14.68 -9.67
C VAL A 390 19.75 15.49 -9.08
N ARG A 391 19.55 15.98 -7.87
CA ARG A 391 20.55 16.69 -7.07
C ARG A 391 21.68 15.76 -6.66
N ALA A 392 22.89 16.30 -6.55
CA ALA A 392 24.08 15.51 -6.19
C ALA A 392 23.95 14.83 -4.82
N ASP A 393 23.43 15.54 -3.81
CA ASP A 393 23.20 15.01 -2.45
C ASP A 393 22.13 13.91 -2.39
N ILE A 394 21.19 13.89 -3.34
CA ILE A 394 20.21 12.80 -3.50
C ILE A 394 20.83 11.62 -4.27
N MET A 395 21.72 11.92 -5.25
CA MET A 395 22.44 10.86 -6.00
C MET A 395 23.41 10.07 -5.12
N ASP A 396 24.08 10.72 -4.18
CA ASP A 396 25.03 10.08 -3.27
C ASP A 396 24.36 9.54 -1.99
N GLY A 397 23.03 9.78 -1.80
CA GLY A 397 22.25 9.32 -0.67
C GLY A 397 22.47 10.09 0.63
N SER A 398 23.18 11.24 0.58
CA SER A 398 23.44 12.05 1.79
C SER A 398 22.32 13.01 2.17
N TRP A 399 21.39 13.27 1.25
CA TRP A 399 20.26 14.15 1.51
C TRP A 399 19.31 13.59 2.59
N THR A 400 18.89 14.47 3.47
CA THR A 400 17.82 14.21 4.45
C THR A 400 16.86 15.39 4.50
N PRO A 401 15.58 15.20 4.84
CA PRO A 401 14.70 16.31 5.15
C PRO A 401 15.32 17.21 6.22
N PRO A 402 15.13 18.55 6.17
CA PRO A 402 15.68 19.45 7.17
C PRO A 402 15.26 19.03 8.59
N VAL A 403 16.22 18.95 9.49
CA VAL A 403 16.02 18.71 10.92
C VAL A 403 16.05 20.05 11.64
N SER A 404 15.05 20.33 12.49
CA SER A 404 14.96 21.53 13.29
C SER A 404 15.57 21.32 14.69
N ASP A 405 15.69 22.41 15.45
CA ASP A 405 16.10 22.33 16.87
C ASP A 405 14.96 21.94 17.83
N GLY A 406 13.76 21.67 17.32
CA GLY A 406 12.57 21.29 18.10
C GLY A 406 11.99 22.41 18.99
N SER A 407 12.49 23.63 18.88
CA SER A 407 12.09 24.75 19.73
C SER A 407 10.75 25.40 19.31
N GLY A 408 10.24 25.09 18.13
CA GLY A 408 9.14 25.80 17.48
C GLY A 408 9.56 27.19 16.98
N ARG A 409 10.86 27.50 17.03
CA ARG A 409 11.45 28.79 16.64
C ARG A 409 12.82 28.64 16.00
N ASP A 410 13.04 27.57 15.24
CA ASP A 410 14.34 27.25 14.62
C ASP A 410 14.88 28.44 13.81
N ARG A 411 16.00 29.01 14.28
CA ARG A 411 16.67 30.14 13.63
C ARG A 411 17.55 29.68 12.48
N THR A 412 18.02 28.45 12.52
CA THR A 412 18.90 27.91 11.47
C THR A 412 18.09 27.58 10.22
N GLY A 413 16.95 26.93 10.36
CA GLY A 413 16.00 26.71 9.27
C GLY A 413 15.51 28.01 8.66
N LEU A 414 15.19 29.01 9.53
CA LEU A 414 14.76 30.33 9.06
C LEU A 414 15.85 31.04 8.23
N ARG A 415 17.13 30.98 8.65
CA ARG A 415 18.25 31.57 7.87
C ARG A 415 18.44 30.88 6.52
N ARG A 416 18.37 29.55 6.48
CA ARG A 416 18.41 28.76 5.23
C ARG A 416 17.28 29.16 4.30
N ALA A 417 16.06 29.28 4.83
CA ALA A 417 14.89 29.70 4.07
C ALA A 417 15.08 31.09 3.46
N PHE A 418 15.58 32.08 4.21
CA PHE A 418 15.83 33.40 3.66
C PHE A 418 16.91 33.43 2.56
N ALA A 419 17.97 32.63 2.69
CA ALA A 419 18.99 32.52 1.63
C ALA A 419 18.37 31.96 0.32
N LEU A 420 17.51 30.94 0.41
CA LEU A 420 16.81 30.38 -0.74
C LEU A 420 15.78 31.34 -1.33
N PHE A 421 15.00 32.06 -0.49
CA PHE A 421 14.09 33.10 -0.96
C PHE A 421 14.81 34.24 -1.67
N ALA A 422 15.93 34.71 -1.13
CA ALA A 422 16.75 35.72 -1.78
C ALA A 422 17.28 35.28 -3.16
N ALA A 423 17.78 34.03 -3.25
CA ALA A 423 18.20 33.42 -4.51
C ALA A 423 17.03 33.27 -5.51
N ALA A 424 15.79 33.14 -5.04
CA ALA A 424 14.59 33.10 -5.86
C ALA A 424 13.98 34.48 -6.15
N GLY A 425 14.64 35.57 -5.76
CA GLY A 425 14.21 36.95 -6.06
C GLY A 425 13.19 37.51 -5.05
N TYR A 426 13.15 37.01 -3.84
CA TYR A 426 12.33 37.55 -2.75
C TYR A 426 13.18 38.26 -1.71
N GLU A 427 12.64 39.32 -1.12
CA GLU A 427 13.26 40.11 -0.07
C GLU A 427 12.29 40.42 1.08
N LEU A 428 12.81 40.65 2.28
CA LEU A 428 12.01 41.06 3.42
C LEU A 428 11.87 42.60 3.44
N LYS A 429 10.63 43.11 3.24
CA LYS A 429 10.28 44.52 3.45
C LYS A 429 9.50 44.72 4.73
N GLY A 430 10.15 45.24 5.75
CA GLY A 430 9.60 45.27 7.10
C GLY A 430 9.40 43.87 7.62
N THR A 431 8.15 43.48 7.87
CA THR A 431 7.76 42.12 8.33
C THR A 431 7.19 41.25 7.23
N ARG A 432 7.22 41.66 5.97
CA ARG A 432 6.59 40.92 4.84
C ARG A 432 7.65 40.47 3.84
N LEU A 433 7.56 39.21 3.45
CA LEU A 433 8.31 38.68 2.33
C LEU A 433 7.62 39.09 1.04
N VAL A 434 8.36 39.77 0.13
CA VAL A 434 7.83 40.26 -1.14
C VAL A 434 8.76 39.87 -2.28
N HIS A 435 8.20 39.71 -3.47
CA HIS A 435 9.02 39.54 -4.68
C HIS A 435 9.69 40.84 -5.05
N ALA A 436 11.02 40.86 -5.11
CA ALA A 436 11.83 42.07 -5.22
C ALA A 436 11.47 42.97 -6.43
N ALA A 437 11.26 42.35 -7.61
CA ALA A 437 10.95 43.07 -8.84
C ALA A 437 9.53 43.63 -8.91
N SER A 438 8.52 42.90 -8.33
CA SER A 438 7.09 43.29 -8.46
C SER A 438 6.50 43.90 -7.20
N GLY A 439 7.19 43.80 -6.06
CA GLY A 439 6.70 44.22 -4.74
C GLY A 439 5.52 43.39 -4.22
N ARG A 440 5.10 42.34 -4.93
CA ARG A 440 3.95 41.50 -4.52
C ARG A 440 4.30 40.71 -3.26
N PRO A 441 3.45 40.74 -2.22
CA PRO A 441 3.62 39.92 -1.05
C PRO A 441 3.57 38.40 -1.38
N PHE A 442 4.38 37.63 -0.68
CA PHE A 442 4.29 36.17 -0.76
C PHE A 442 3.10 35.70 0.08
N ALA A 443 2.05 35.27 -0.59
CA ALA A 443 0.79 34.88 0.06
C ALA A 443 0.22 33.63 -0.59
N PHE A 444 -0.33 32.72 0.23
CA PHE A 444 -1.02 31.50 -0.23
C PHE A 444 -1.97 30.92 0.81
N GLU A 445 -2.80 29.99 0.35
CA GLU A 445 -3.79 29.29 1.17
C GLU A 445 -3.38 27.83 1.41
N LEU A 446 -3.50 27.35 2.67
CA LEU A 446 -3.49 25.93 3.01
C LEU A 446 -4.93 25.46 3.15
N LEU A 447 -5.38 24.59 2.24
CA LEU A 447 -6.71 24.03 2.22
C LEU A 447 -6.77 22.83 3.17
N THR A 448 -7.77 22.80 4.08
CA THR A 448 -7.98 21.73 5.07
C THR A 448 -9.45 21.34 5.13
N THR A 449 -9.74 20.12 5.60
CA THR A 449 -11.12 19.63 5.78
C THR A 449 -11.35 18.93 7.12
N THR A 450 -10.29 18.52 7.83
CA THR A 450 -10.39 17.88 9.14
C THR A 450 -9.73 18.73 10.21
N ARG A 451 -10.13 18.54 11.47
CA ARG A 451 -9.54 19.24 12.62
C ARG A 451 -8.05 18.95 12.78
N ASP A 452 -7.61 17.72 12.48
CA ASP A 452 -6.20 17.35 12.59
C ASP A 452 -5.36 18.03 11.52
N GLN A 453 -5.84 18.10 10.27
CA GLN A 453 -5.21 18.89 9.21
C GLN A 453 -5.13 20.37 9.56
N GLU A 454 -6.22 20.95 10.08
CA GLU A 454 -6.25 22.34 10.49
C GLU A 454 -5.25 22.63 11.62
N ARG A 455 -5.20 21.78 12.65
CA ARG A 455 -4.24 21.90 13.77
C ARG A 455 -2.80 21.87 13.29
N LEU A 456 -2.45 20.94 12.39
CA LEU A 456 -1.14 20.83 11.76
C LEU A 456 -0.81 22.08 10.93
N ALA A 457 -1.74 22.51 10.08
CA ALA A 457 -1.58 23.68 9.23
C ALA A 457 -1.37 24.97 10.04
N LEU A 458 -2.12 25.15 11.14
CA LEU A 458 -1.95 26.31 12.04
C LEU A 458 -0.58 26.32 12.73
N ALA A 459 -0.06 25.16 13.13
CA ALA A 459 1.29 25.06 13.68
C ALA A 459 2.35 25.47 12.66
N PHE A 460 2.19 25.02 11.40
CA PHE A 460 3.10 25.39 10.32
C PHE A 460 3.00 26.87 9.92
N VAL A 461 1.80 27.40 9.76
CA VAL A 461 1.55 28.83 9.43
C VAL A 461 2.20 29.77 10.42
N ARG A 462 2.30 29.40 11.70
CA ARG A 462 3.02 30.18 12.71
C ARG A 462 4.49 30.43 12.33
N ASN A 463 5.17 29.40 11.79
CA ASN A 463 6.56 29.52 11.33
C ASN A 463 6.67 30.28 10.01
N LEU A 464 5.73 30.06 9.07
CA LEU A 464 5.64 30.80 7.82
C LEU A 464 5.46 32.31 8.06
N LYS A 465 4.61 32.70 8.99
CA LYS A 465 4.42 34.13 9.37
C LYS A 465 5.70 34.77 9.92
N ARG A 466 6.53 34.02 10.63
CA ARG A 466 7.83 34.50 11.13
C ARG A 466 8.82 34.77 9.98
N ALA A 467 8.69 34.06 8.86
CA ALA A 467 9.43 34.34 7.61
C ALA A 467 8.80 35.47 6.78
N GLY A 468 7.75 36.13 7.27
CA GLY A 468 7.06 37.21 6.55
C GLY A 468 6.07 36.75 5.49
N ILE A 469 5.71 35.46 5.47
CA ILE A 469 4.79 34.86 4.52
C ILE A 469 3.35 35.04 5.00
N ASP A 470 2.45 35.57 4.19
CA ASP A 470 1.00 35.64 4.47
C ASP A 470 0.32 34.31 4.10
N ALA A 471 0.59 33.28 4.90
CA ALA A 471 -0.07 32.00 4.75
C ALA A 471 -1.35 31.94 5.57
N ARG A 472 -2.44 31.43 4.98
CA ARG A 472 -3.77 31.34 5.61
C ARG A 472 -4.31 29.93 5.55
N VAL A 473 -4.86 29.45 6.66
CA VAL A 473 -5.57 28.16 6.70
C VAL A 473 -7.00 28.38 6.28
N ARG A 474 -7.45 27.60 5.31
CA ARG A 474 -8.82 27.58 4.81
C ARG A 474 -9.46 26.23 5.09
N SER A 475 -10.27 26.15 6.12
CA SER A 475 -11.06 24.96 6.44
C SER A 475 -12.37 24.97 5.64
N VAL A 476 -12.69 23.87 4.98
CA VAL A 476 -13.90 23.68 4.17
C VAL A 476 -14.49 22.30 4.46
N ASP A 477 -15.79 22.10 4.13
CA ASP A 477 -16.41 20.79 4.22
C ASP A 477 -15.80 19.78 3.22
N ALA A 478 -16.05 18.49 3.47
CA ALA A 478 -15.48 17.40 2.67
C ALA A 478 -15.88 17.48 1.18
N THR A 479 -17.10 17.91 0.86
CA THR A 479 -17.59 18.00 -0.52
C THR A 479 -16.89 19.13 -1.27
N GLN A 480 -16.74 20.30 -0.64
CA GLN A 480 -16.01 21.42 -1.20
C GLN A 480 -14.52 21.11 -1.33
N PHE A 481 -13.93 20.44 -0.33
CA PHE A 481 -12.54 19.99 -0.38
C PHE A 481 -12.31 19.07 -1.59
N GLU A 482 -13.15 18.06 -1.73
CA GLU A 482 -13.04 17.07 -2.81
C GLU A 482 -13.16 17.73 -4.20
N ARG A 483 -14.16 18.62 -4.38
CA ARG A 483 -14.33 19.37 -5.62
C ARG A 483 -13.09 20.19 -5.97
N ARG A 484 -12.56 20.97 -5.02
CA ARG A 484 -11.36 21.79 -5.23
C ARG A 484 -10.13 20.94 -5.52
N ARG A 485 -9.99 19.80 -4.84
CA ARG A 485 -8.90 18.85 -5.05
C ARG A 485 -8.92 18.27 -6.46
N ILE A 486 -10.07 17.80 -6.94
CA ILE A 486 -10.23 17.21 -8.29
C ILE A 486 -9.89 18.23 -9.38
N MET A 487 -10.28 19.49 -9.20
CA MET A 487 -10.04 20.58 -10.15
C MET A 487 -8.69 21.26 -9.97
N PHE A 488 -7.81 20.79 -9.06
CA PHE A 488 -6.53 21.40 -8.70
C PHE A 488 -6.67 22.88 -8.26
N ASP A 489 -7.81 23.26 -7.69
CA ASP A 489 -8.08 24.61 -7.18
C ASP A 489 -7.65 24.77 -5.72
N PHE A 490 -6.36 24.72 -5.49
CA PHE A 490 -5.70 24.97 -4.20
C PHE A 490 -4.29 25.50 -4.45
N ASP A 491 -3.72 26.14 -3.43
CA ASP A 491 -2.30 26.52 -3.43
C ASP A 491 -1.48 25.42 -2.74
N MET A 492 -1.89 25.03 -1.54
CA MET A 492 -1.28 23.97 -0.76
C MET A 492 -2.36 23.17 -0.02
N MET A 493 -2.20 21.85 0.09
CA MET A 493 -3.08 20.96 0.87
C MET A 493 -2.31 19.75 1.38
N GLN A 494 -2.83 19.05 2.41
CA GLN A 494 -2.31 17.75 2.80
C GLN A 494 -2.87 16.66 1.90
N TYR A 495 -1.99 15.75 1.46
CA TYR A 495 -2.37 14.52 0.77
C TYR A 495 -1.38 13.40 1.05
N ARG A 496 -1.90 12.17 1.07
CA ARG A 496 -1.12 10.94 1.21
C ARG A 496 -1.26 10.06 -0.01
N TRP A 497 -0.15 9.73 -0.65
CA TRP A 497 -0.05 8.71 -1.68
C TRP A 497 0.34 7.39 -1.02
N GLU A 498 -0.57 6.43 -1.06
CA GLU A 498 -0.29 5.07 -0.64
C GLU A 498 0.60 4.38 -1.67
N GLN A 499 1.52 3.55 -1.20
CA GLN A 499 2.42 2.79 -2.06
C GLN A 499 2.38 1.31 -1.69
N SER A 500 2.76 0.47 -2.65
CA SER A 500 2.91 -0.98 -2.49
C SER A 500 4.36 -1.41 -2.65
N LEU A 501 4.67 -2.66 -2.32
CA LEU A 501 5.99 -3.26 -2.59
C LEU A 501 6.22 -3.53 -4.09
N SER A 502 5.18 -3.38 -4.90
CA SER A 502 5.22 -3.49 -6.36
C SER A 502 4.33 -2.40 -6.96
N PRO A 503 4.78 -1.11 -6.92
CA PRO A 503 4.07 -0.03 -7.59
C PRO A 503 3.89 -0.34 -9.08
N GLY A 504 2.72 -0.03 -9.62
CA GLY A 504 2.31 -0.36 -10.97
C GLY A 504 1.83 0.85 -11.77
N ASN A 505 0.77 0.65 -12.55
CA ASN A 505 0.20 1.65 -13.46
C ASN A 505 -0.30 2.93 -12.75
N GLU A 506 -0.62 2.86 -11.45
CA GLU A 506 -1.03 4.03 -10.67
C GLU A 506 0.04 5.12 -10.60
N GLN A 507 1.32 4.78 -10.80
CA GLN A 507 2.41 5.77 -10.78
C GLN A 507 2.27 6.78 -11.92
N SER A 508 1.80 6.37 -13.09
CA SER A 508 1.47 7.29 -14.19
C SER A 508 0.37 8.28 -13.80
N PHE A 509 -0.62 7.80 -13.04
CA PHE A 509 -1.73 8.61 -12.55
C PHE A 509 -1.33 9.55 -11.40
N TYR A 510 -0.29 9.18 -10.62
CA TYR A 510 0.22 9.98 -9.51
C TYR A 510 1.22 11.06 -9.96
N TRP A 511 2.12 10.74 -10.91
CA TRP A 511 3.28 11.58 -11.23
C TRP A 511 3.46 11.86 -12.72
N GLY A 512 2.82 11.12 -13.63
CA GLY A 512 2.99 11.26 -15.06
C GLY A 512 2.62 12.65 -15.57
N SER A 513 3.33 13.13 -16.59
CA SER A 513 3.14 14.47 -17.16
C SER A 513 1.74 14.72 -17.71
N ASP A 514 1.11 13.69 -18.33
CA ASP A 514 -0.25 13.78 -18.85
C ASP A 514 -1.28 13.96 -17.73
N ALA A 515 -1.08 13.28 -16.61
CA ALA A 515 -1.92 13.39 -15.42
C ALA A 515 -1.90 14.81 -14.80
N ALA A 516 -0.88 15.62 -15.08
CA ALA A 516 -0.76 16.97 -14.54
C ALA A 516 -1.88 17.92 -14.99
N THR A 517 -2.55 17.65 -16.11
CA THR A 517 -3.65 18.47 -16.63
C THR A 517 -4.99 17.74 -16.65
N GLN A 518 -4.98 16.46 -16.26
CA GLN A 518 -6.19 15.64 -16.24
C GLN A 518 -6.93 15.81 -14.91
N GLU A 519 -8.07 16.45 -14.92
CA GLU A 519 -8.96 16.56 -13.76
C GLU A 519 -9.28 15.17 -13.18
N GLY A 520 -9.27 15.08 -11.85
CA GLY A 520 -9.50 13.83 -11.15
C GLY A 520 -8.27 12.92 -11.04
N SER A 521 -7.16 13.24 -11.73
CA SER A 521 -5.90 12.54 -11.50
C SER A 521 -5.36 12.83 -10.09
N ARG A 522 -4.33 12.10 -9.68
CA ARG A 522 -3.66 12.32 -8.40
C ARG A 522 -2.31 13.04 -8.52
N ASN A 523 -2.00 13.60 -9.69
CA ASN A 523 -0.83 14.46 -9.85
C ASN A 523 -1.12 15.87 -9.27
N TYR A 524 -1.39 15.93 -7.96
CA TYR A 524 -1.74 17.16 -7.25
C TYR A 524 -0.62 18.18 -7.25
N MET A 525 0.62 17.72 -7.31
CA MET A 525 1.81 18.56 -7.37
C MET A 525 1.94 19.32 -8.69
N GLY A 526 1.35 18.79 -9.77
CA GLY A 526 1.49 19.36 -11.12
C GLY A 526 2.83 19.00 -11.78
N VAL A 527 3.38 17.84 -11.46
CA VAL A 527 4.65 17.37 -12.04
C VAL A 527 4.51 17.20 -13.54
N LYS A 528 5.43 17.83 -14.29
CA LYS A 528 5.63 17.65 -15.73
C LYS A 528 7.13 17.48 -15.96
N SER A 529 7.58 16.23 -16.02
CA SER A 529 9.00 15.90 -16.10
C SER A 529 9.24 14.68 -16.98
N LYS A 530 10.01 14.88 -18.06
CA LYS A 530 10.43 13.77 -18.93
C LYS A 530 11.22 12.70 -18.17
N ALA A 531 11.98 13.10 -17.13
CA ALA A 531 12.70 12.14 -16.30
C ALA A 531 11.73 11.29 -15.48
N VAL A 532 10.68 11.87 -14.89
CA VAL A 532 9.63 11.10 -14.17
C VAL A 532 8.94 10.12 -15.14
N ASP A 533 8.53 10.58 -16.32
CA ASP A 533 7.85 9.74 -17.30
C ASP A 533 8.73 8.57 -17.75
N ALA A 534 10.03 8.83 -17.99
CA ALA A 534 10.99 7.80 -18.36
C ALA A 534 11.22 6.77 -17.23
N MET A 535 11.30 7.22 -15.97
CA MET A 535 11.48 6.30 -14.83
C MET A 535 10.23 5.46 -14.59
N ILE A 536 9.03 6.02 -14.75
CA ILE A 536 7.77 5.26 -14.71
C ILE A 536 7.77 4.19 -15.83
N ALA A 537 8.13 4.56 -17.06
CA ALA A 537 8.19 3.63 -18.18
C ALA A 537 9.21 2.49 -17.92
N ALA A 538 10.40 2.83 -17.39
CA ALA A 538 11.42 1.85 -17.04
C ALA A 538 10.94 0.90 -15.92
N MET A 539 10.25 1.42 -14.91
CA MET A 539 9.68 0.64 -13.82
C MET A 539 8.62 -0.34 -14.34
N LEU A 540 7.68 0.14 -15.18
CA LEU A 540 6.60 -0.68 -15.71
C LEU A 540 7.09 -1.77 -16.68
N SER A 541 8.18 -1.51 -17.42
CA SER A 541 8.77 -2.46 -18.36
C SER A 541 9.80 -3.40 -17.72
N ALA A 542 10.16 -3.21 -16.46
CA ALA A 542 11.13 -4.06 -15.77
C ALA A 542 10.66 -5.52 -15.69
N THR A 543 11.54 -6.46 -16.00
CA THR A 543 11.25 -7.90 -15.94
C THR A 543 11.88 -8.57 -14.71
N SER A 544 13.00 -8.04 -14.21
CA SER A 544 13.66 -8.51 -12.98
C SER A 544 13.31 -7.62 -11.79
N ARG A 545 13.44 -8.17 -10.57
CA ARG A 545 13.27 -7.37 -9.33
C ARG A 545 14.33 -6.29 -9.21
N GLU A 546 15.57 -6.58 -9.61
CA GLU A 546 16.69 -5.65 -9.53
C GLU A 546 16.47 -4.42 -10.42
N ASP A 547 16.05 -4.63 -11.67
CA ASP A 547 15.72 -3.53 -12.59
C ASP A 547 14.53 -2.71 -12.08
N PHE A 548 13.51 -3.38 -11.57
CA PHE A 548 12.33 -2.74 -10.98
C PHE A 548 12.69 -1.84 -9.80
N VAL A 549 13.50 -2.35 -8.86
CA VAL A 549 13.97 -1.59 -7.70
C VAL A 549 14.83 -0.39 -8.15
N ALA A 550 15.73 -0.60 -9.11
CA ALA A 550 16.57 0.48 -9.64
C ALA A 550 15.73 1.58 -10.31
N ALA A 551 14.76 1.22 -11.14
CA ALA A 551 13.87 2.18 -11.81
C ALA A 551 12.98 2.94 -10.80
N THR A 552 12.45 2.25 -9.77
CA THR A 552 11.64 2.86 -8.72
C THR A 552 12.47 3.82 -7.85
N ARG A 553 13.70 3.44 -7.49
CA ARG A 553 14.63 4.34 -6.77
C ARG A 553 15.02 5.54 -7.61
N ALA A 554 15.26 5.36 -8.92
CA ALA A 554 15.52 6.48 -9.82
C ALA A 554 14.32 7.45 -9.89
N LEU A 555 13.08 6.92 -9.94
CA LEU A 555 11.85 7.72 -9.83
C LEU A 555 11.78 8.50 -8.52
N ASP A 556 12.04 7.83 -7.38
CA ASP A 556 12.06 8.45 -6.05
C ASP A 556 13.07 9.60 -5.98
N ARG A 557 14.30 9.41 -6.53
CA ARG A 557 15.33 10.48 -6.58
C ARG A 557 14.87 11.69 -7.37
N VAL A 558 14.23 11.50 -8.52
CA VAL A 558 13.70 12.61 -9.33
C VAL A 558 12.61 13.36 -8.59
N LEU A 559 11.67 12.63 -7.95
CA LEU A 559 10.58 13.23 -7.18
C LEU A 559 11.11 14.00 -5.96
N LEU A 560 12.04 13.44 -5.21
CA LEU A 560 12.69 14.10 -4.07
C LEU A 560 13.43 15.39 -4.51
N SER A 561 14.15 15.34 -5.63
CA SER A 561 14.88 16.49 -6.17
C SER A 561 13.97 17.64 -6.56
N GLY A 562 12.71 17.35 -6.89
CA GLY A 562 11.72 18.37 -7.23
C GLY A 562 11.15 19.15 -6.05
N CYS A 563 11.36 18.73 -4.80
CA CYS A 563 10.79 19.37 -3.59
C CYS A 563 9.29 19.66 -3.73
N TYR A 564 8.51 18.70 -4.22
CA TYR A 564 7.09 18.91 -4.53
C TYR A 564 6.16 18.92 -3.31
N VAL A 565 6.65 18.45 -2.18
CA VAL A 565 5.90 18.38 -0.92
C VAL A 565 6.76 18.82 0.25
N VAL A 566 6.14 19.26 1.34
CA VAL A 566 6.75 19.22 2.67
C VAL A 566 6.42 17.84 3.24
N PRO A 567 7.40 16.90 3.30
CA PRO A 567 7.12 15.57 3.83
C PRO A 567 6.69 15.65 5.29
N LEU A 568 5.65 14.91 5.65
CA LEU A 568 5.15 14.84 7.00
C LEU A 568 5.80 13.69 7.77
N TYR A 569 5.02 12.69 8.18
CA TYR A 569 5.47 11.65 9.10
C TYR A 569 4.63 10.39 8.96
N PHE A 570 5.11 9.31 9.57
CA PHE A 570 4.41 8.04 9.64
C PHE A 570 4.69 7.30 10.96
N PRO A 571 3.77 6.43 11.43
CA PRO A 571 4.05 5.54 12.53
C PRO A 571 5.04 4.46 12.08
N PRO A 572 6.18 4.24 12.77
CA PRO A 572 7.18 3.26 12.36
C PRO A 572 6.73 1.81 12.54
N LYS A 573 5.72 1.58 13.38
CA LYS A 573 5.15 0.28 13.72
C LYS A 573 3.64 0.36 13.80
N GLN A 574 2.97 -0.77 13.70
CA GLN A 574 1.54 -0.90 14.00
C GLN A 574 1.38 -1.04 15.51
N TRP A 575 0.49 -0.24 16.10
CA TRP A 575 0.16 -0.30 17.51
C TRP A 575 -1.08 -1.16 17.73
N ILE A 576 -0.89 -2.30 18.38
CA ILE A 576 -1.96 -3.27 18.62
C ILE A 576 -2.15 -3.45 20.12
N ALA A 577 -3.37 -3.28 20.59
CA ALA A 577 -3.78 -3.71 21.91
C ALA A 577 -4.67 -4.94 21.77
N ARG A 578 -4.38 -6.00 22.53
CA ARG A 578 -5.19 -7.23 22.52
C ARG A 578 -5.45 -7.76 23.91
N TRP A 579 -6.55 -8.44 24.05
CA TRP A 579 -6.82 -9.29 25.20
C TRP A 579 -5.98 -10.56 25.10
N THR A 580 -5.36 -10.98 26.22
CA THR A 580 -4.39 -12.08 26.26
C THR A 580 -4.98 -13.45 25.92
N ARG A 581 -6.31 -13.58 25.91
CA ARG A 581 -7.00 -14.77 25.38
C ARG A 581 -6.82 -14.99 23.87
N ILE A 582 -6.36 -13.98 23.15
CA ILE A 582 -5.99 -14.10 21.75
C ILE A 582 -4.46 -14.14 21.64
N GLU A 583 -3.94 -15.15 21.00
CA GLU A 583 -2.51 -15.37 20.75
C GLU A 583 -2.20 -15.28 19.26
N HIS A 584 -0.93 -15.15 18.94
CA HIS A 584 -0.47 -14.97 17.56
C HIS A 584 0.89 -15.62 17.34
N PRO A 585 1.29 -15.87 16.06
CA PRO A 585 2.62 -16.35 15.71
C PRO A 585 3.72 -15.40 16.21
N SER A 586 4.88 -15.95 16.54
CA SER A 586 6.06 -15.16 16.93
C SER A 586 6.64 -14.33 15.78
N GLN A 587 6.44 -14.77 14.55
CA GLN A 587 6.83 -14.05 13.34
C GLN A 587 5.64 -13.30 12.75
N THR A 588 5.89 -12.11 12.24
CA THR A 588 4.91 -11.29 11.52
C THR A 588 5.31 -11.18 10.05
N SER A 589 4.31 -11.06 9.19
CA SER A 589 4.53 -10.80 7.77
C SER A 589 5.06 -9.39 7.50
N LEU A 590 5.45 -9.11 6.25
CA LEU A 590 5.74 -7.74 5.79
C LEU A 590 4.54 -6.80 5.95
N PHE A 591 3.31 -7.34 6.00
CA PHE A 591 2.08 -6.57 6.23
C PHE A 591 1.83 -6.28 7.71
N GLY A 592 2.67 -6.79 8.62
CA GLY A 592 2.51 -6.69 10.06
C GLY A 592 1.61 -7.80 10.61
N TYR A 593 0.67 -7.45 11.50
CA TYR A 593 -0.24 -8.44 12.07
C TYR A 593 -1.29 -8.90 11.06
N LEU A 594 -1.58 -10.20 11.08
CA LEU A 594 -2.59 -10.85 10.24
C LEU A 594 -3.54 -11.66 11.14
N PRO A 595 -4.73 -11.15 11.48
CA PRO A 595 -5.67 -11.85 12.37
C PRO A 595 -6.06 -13.25 11.91
N GLU A 596 -5.96 -13.54 10.63
CA GLU A 596 -6.23 -14.82 10.02
C GLU A 596 -5.31 -15.93 10.52
N THR A 597 -4.10 -15.58 11.00
CA THR A 597 -3.12 -16.53 11.54
C THR A 597 -3.17 -16.65 13.07
N TRP A 598 -4.00 -15.84 13.74
CA TRP A 598 -4.12 -15.79 15.20
C TRP A 598 -5.05 -16.88 15.72
N TRP A 599 -5.02 -17.17 17.03
CA TRP A 599 -5.84 -18.20 17.66
C TRP A 599 -6.31 -17.81 19.07
N HIS A 600 -7.25 -18.56 19.60
CA HIS A 600 -7.70 -18.41 20.98
C HIS A 600 -6.83 -19.27 21.90
N GLY A 601 -6.23 -18.68 22.94
CA GLY A 601 -5.27 -19.37 23.82
C GLY A 601 -5.86 -20.57 24.59
N ASP A 602 -7.18 -20.56 24.82
CA ASP A 602 -7.89 -21.69 25.46
C ASP A 602 -8.38 -22.75 24.46
N ALA A 603 -8.11 -22.60 23.17
CA ALA A 603 -8.45 -23.62 22.16
C ALA A 603 -7.54 -24.84 22.35
N LYS A 604 -8.13 -26.03 22.49
CA LYS A 604 -7.41 -27.30 22.67
C LYS A 604 -7.60 -28.20 21.46
#